data_5eeaffd4787f051ded63bbf1e1aa4058
#
_entry.id   5eeaffd4787f051ded63bbf1e1aa4058
#
_cell.length_a   1.000
_cell.length_b   1.000
_cell.length_c   1.000
_cell.angle_alpha   90.00
_cell.angle_beta   90.00
_cell.angle_gamma   90.00
#
_symmetry.space_group_name_H-M   'P 1'
#
loop_
_entity.id
_entity.type
_entity.pdbx_description
1 polymer ?
#
loop_
_entity_poly.entity_id
_entity_poly.type
_entity_poly.pdbx_seq_one_letter_code
_entity_poly.pdbx_strand_id
1 'polypeptide(L)'
;MKNIVTFIMIMLSASIISAQSLDELKAEKAKLEEKAAPMIKEVDAIKAEIDALNKKIAAFPGWYKGASGIIGANFLGRNRWFAAGDLSDSKATNLSGTFTGFLNRLDENYFWRNSAGLNLGWQKLKTGTEATEPKFEPVADVFNVSSLFGYNITKKLAASALGEYRTTVIKNFNDPGYLDLGLGFTYTPMKNMVLVFHPINYNFIFAKAGSNFTPSLGCKIVGDYTTEIIKGVNWRSNLTGFLSYKKSSPSLHNGTWTNWIGFNVWKGIGVGAELGLRYSEQEINKLQNYYTIGLSYKL
;
A
#
# COMPACT_ATOMS: atom_id res chain seq x y z
N MET A 1 -18.90 -69.28 6.37
CA MET A 1 -17.42 -69.43 6.36
C MET A 1 -16.78 -68.83 5.10
N LYS A 2 -17.38 -68.90 3.90
CA LYS A 2 -16.80 -68.31 2.67
C LYS A 2 -16.63 -66.76 2.72
N ASN A 3 -17.56 -66.03 3.35
CA ASN A 3 -17.54 -64.54 3.38
C ASN A 3 -16.49 -63.95 4.35
N ILE A 4 -16.05 -64.72 5.36
CA ILE A 4 -15.03 -64.29 6.30
C ILE A 4 -13.62 -64.41 5.68
N VAL A 5 -13.38 -65.43 4.89
CA VAL A 5 -12.13 -65.62 4.16
C VAL A 5 -11.91 -64.54 3.10
N THR A 6 -12.98 -64.12 2.40
CA THR A 6 -12.90 -63.03 1.41
C THR A 6 -12.64 -61.69 2.06
N PHE A 7 -13.21 -61.42 3.25
CA PHE A 7 -12.98 -60.18 3.99
C PHE A 7 -11.55 -60.11 4.56
N ILE A 8 -10.98 -61.24 5.03
CA ILE A 8 -9.60 -61.33 5.46
C ILE A 8 -8.63 -61.20 4.27
N MET A 9 -8.93 -61.71 3.10
CA MET A 9 -8.12 -61.48 1.90
C MET A 9 -8.15 -60.06 1.41
N ILE A 10 -9.27 -59.35 1.51
CA ILE A 10 -9.34 -57.92 1.19
C ILE A 10 -8.60 -57.08 2.22
N MET A 11 -8.64 -57.42 3.48
CA MET A 11 -7.85 -56.75 4.54
C MET A 11 -6.35 -57.02 4.39
N LEU A 12 -5.95 -58.19 3.91
CA LEU A 12 -4.52 -58.49 3.66
C LEU A 12 -4.01 -57.89 2.35
N SER A 13 -4.85 -57.63 1.37
CA SER A 13 -4.45 -56.95 0.15
C SER A 13 -4.36 -55.42 0.31
N ALA A 14 -4.99 -54.83 1.34
CA ALA A 14 -4.89 -53.42 1.69
C ALA A 14 -3.58 -53.08 2.47
N SER A 15 -2.84 -54.08 2.92
CA SER A 15 -1.59 -53.90 3.70
C SER A 15 -0.30 -54.01 2.88
N ILE A 16 -0.40 -54.11 1.53
CA ILE A 16 0.75 -53.96 0.62
C ILE A 16 0.71 -52.60 -0.06
N ILE A 17 0.40 -51.57 0.69
CA ILE A 17 0.95 -50.22 0.43
C ILE A 17 2.33 -50.32 1.09
N SER A 18 3.34 -50.43 0.25
CA SER A 18 4.76 -50.42 0.63
C SER A 18 4.97 -49.32 1.66
N ALA A 19 5.01 -49.67 2.93
CA ALA A 19 5.40 -48.74 3.99
C ALA A 19 6.88 -48.53 3.84
N GLN A 20 7.26 -47.54 3.02
CA GLN A 20 8.63 -47.04 3.01
C GLN A 20 9.01 -46.72 4.45
N SER A 21 10.13 -47.23 4.89
CA SER A 21 10.60 -46.93 6.24
C SER A 21 10.88 -45.43 6.34
N LEU A 22 10.72 -44.84 7.52
CA LEU A 22 11.02 -43.43 7.76
C LEU A 22 12.45 -43.07 7.32
N ASP A 23 13.38 -44.02 7.41
CA ASP A 23 14.76 -43.80 7.03
C ASP A 23 14.95 -43.81 5.50
N GLU A 24 14.17 -44.64 4.76
CA GLU A 24 14.14 -44.59 3.29
C GLU A 24 13.54 -43.25 2.78
N LEU A 25 12.46 -42.77 3.38
CA LEU A 25 11.90 -41.48 3.05
C LEU A 25 12.85 -40.30 3.35
N LYS A 26 13.61 -40.37 4.47
CA LYS A 26 14.64 -39.38 4.78
C LYS A 26 15.81 -39.43 3.75
N ALA A 27 16.25 -40.65 3.36
CA ALA A 27 17.28 -40.78 2.33
C ALA A 27 16.85 -40.29 0.97
N GLU A 28 15.60 -40.53 0.58
CA GLU A 28 15.04 -40.02 -0.69
C GLU A 28 14.89 -38.48 -0.63
N LYS A 29 14.42 -37.93 0.49
CA LYS A 29 14.38 -36.49 0.71
C LYS A 29 15.75 -35.86 0.59
N ALA A 30 16.78 -36.42 1.25
CA ALA A 30 18.15 -35.90 1.18
C ALA A 30 18.70 -35.90 -0.25
N LYS A 31 18.43 -36.93 -1.05
CA LYS A 31 18.82 -37.00 -2.47
C LYS A 31 18.11 -35.92 -3.31
N LEU A 32 16.83 -35.66 -3.04
CA LEU A 32 16.08 -34.60 -3.73
C LEU A 32 16.59 -33.21 -3.33
N GLU A 33 16.92 -33.00 -2.07
CA GLU A 33 17.51 -31.73 -1.57
C GLU A 33 18.91 -31.51 -2.18
N GLU A 34 19.75 -32.54 -2.27
CA GLU A 34 21.06 -32.48 -2.93
C GLU A 34 20.93 -32.14 -4.43
N LYS A 35 19.96 -32.73 -5.12
CA LYS A 35 19.65 -32.42 -6.53
C LYS A 35 19.06 -31.03 -6.71
N ALA A 36 18.26 -30.56 -5.77
CA ALA A 36 17.64 -29.23 -5.83
C ALA A 36 18.64 -28.10 -5.54
N ALA A 37 19.62 -28.30 -4.68
CA ALA A 37 20.57 -27.28 -4.27
C ALA A 37 21.29 -26.57 -5.43
N PRO A 38 21.88 -27.27 -6.44
CA PRO A 38 22.49 -26.60 -7.59
C PRO A 38 21.48 -25.85 -8.46
N MET A 39 20.27 -26.38 -8.63
CA MET A 39 19.20 -25.72 -9.41
C MET A 39 18.72 -24.43 -8.72
N ILE A 40 18.60 -24.43 -7.41
CA ILE A 40 18.26 -23.23 -6.63
C ILE A 40 19.36 -22.19 -6.80
N LYS A 41 20.63 -22.58 -6.72
CA LYS A 41 21.77 -21.68 -6.90
C LYS A 41 21.79 -21.07 -8.31
N GLU A 42 21.50 -21.86 -9.35
CA GLU A 42 21.40 -21.39 -10.73
C GLU A 42 20.25 -20.39 -10.92
N VAL A 43 19.06 -20.69 -10.36
CA VAL A 43 17.91 -19.80 -10.37
C VAL A 43 18.22 -18.48 -9.65
N ASP A 44 18.92 -18.51 -8.53
CA ASP A 44 19.30 -17.30 -7.81
C ASP A 44 20.36 -16.48 -8.57
N ALA A 45 21.29 -17.11 -9.30
CA ALA A 45 22.22 -16.43 -10.17
C ALA A 45 21.50 -15.72 -11.35
N ILE A 46 20.59 -16.41 -12.02
CA ILE A 46 19.76 -15.84 -13.09
C ILE A 46 18.93 -14.66 -12.57
N LYS A 47 18.32 -14.78 -11.38
CA LYS A 47 17.60 -13.66 -10.75
C LYS A 47 18.50 -12.45 -10.51
N ALA A 48 19.71 -12.67 -10.03
CA ALA A 48 20.67 -11.58 -9.82
C ALA A 48 21.07 -10.89 -11.14
N GLU A 49 21.21 -11.63 -12.23
CA GLU A 49 21.44 -11.06 -13.56
C GLU A 49 20.25 -10.26 -14.08
N ILE A 50 19.02 -10.78 -13.90
CA ILE A 50 17.79 -10.07 -14.24
C ILE A 50 17.70 -8.75 -13.44
N ASP A 51 18.00 -8.77 -12.15
CA ASP A 51 18.00 -7.57 -11.31
C ASP A 51 19.05 -6.55 -11.76
N ALA A 52 20.23 -7.03 -12.17
CA ALA A 52 21.28 -6.17 -12.73
C ALA A 52 20.86 -5.52 -14.06
N LEU A 53 20.18 -6.28 -14.93
CA LEU A 53 19.62 -5.76 -16.19
C LEU A 53 18.50 -4.77 -15.94
N ASN A 54 17.59 -5.07 -15.03
CA ASN A 54 16.51 -4.14 -14.63
C ASN A 54 17.06 -2.81 -14.11
N LYS A 55 18.14 -2.85 -13.31
CA LYS A 55 18.84 -1.63 -12.87
C LYS A 55 19.43 -0.81 -14.02
N LYS A 56 19.97 -1.49 -15.04
CA LYS A 56 20.47 -0.84 -16.26
C LYS A 56 19.30 -0.24 -17.06
N ILE A 57 18.26 -1.01 -17.32
CA ILE A 57 17.05 -0.57 -18.04
C ILE A 57 16.44 0.66 -17.37
N ALA A 58 16.31 0.65 -16.03
CA ALA A 58 15.78 1.78 -15.25
C ALA A 58 16.64 3.06 -15.31
N ALA A 59 17.83 2.99 -15.91
CA ALA A 59 18.70 4.15 -16.13
C ALA A 59 18.51 4.79 -17.52
N PHE A 60 17.78 4.15 -18.44
CA PHE A 60 17.52 4.68 -19.78
C PHE A 60 16.34 5.65 -19.79
N PRO A 61 16.37 6.66 -20.67
CA PRO A 61 15.21 7.49 -20.93
C PRO A 61 14.02 6.66 -21.41
N GLY A 62 12.80 6.93 -20.88
CA GLY A 62 11.63 6.16 -21.28
C GLY A 62 10.39 6.40 -20.43
N TRP A 63 9.34 5.65 -20.75
CA TRP A 63 8.14 5.58 -19.95
C TRP A 63 8.19 4.40 -18.99
N TYR A 64 7.90 4.67 -17.72
CA TYR A 64 7.84 3.70 -16.63
C TYR A 64 6.46 3.71 -16.02
N LYS A 65 5.85 2.55 -15.86
CA LYS A 65 4.52 2.40 -15.27
C LYS A 65 4.52 1.28 -14.25
N GLY A 66 3.63 1.36 -13.30
CA GLY A 66 3.39 0.30 -12.34
C GLY A 66 2.14 0.56 -11.54
N ALA A 67 1.59 -0.50 -10.99
CA ALA A 67 0.45 -0.45 -10.09
C ALA A 67 0.63 -1.47 -8.97
N SER A 68 0.05 -1.17 -7.81
CA SER A 68 -0.01 -2.09 -6.68
C SER A 68 -1.30 -1.86 -5.91
N GLY A 69 -1.74 -2.89 -5.20
CA GLY A 69 -2.92 -2.80 -4.36
C GLY A 69 -2.82 -3.72 -3.15
N ILE A 70 -3.54 -3.35 -2.11
CA ILE A 70 -3.80 -4.17 -0.92
C ILE A 70 -5.31 -4.32 -0.80
N ILE A 71 -5.80 -5.54 -0.62
CA ILE A 71 -7.19 -5.80 -0.25
C ILE A 71 -7.16 -6.48 1.11
N GLY A 72 -7.81 -5.86 2.08
CA GLY A 72 -7.90 -6.34 3.46
C GLY A 72 -9.33 -6.72 3.82
N ALA A 73 -9.48 -7.83 4.53
CA ALA A 73 -10.74 -8.21 5.17
C ALA A 73 -10.44 -8.71 6.59
N ASN A 74 -11.23 -8.24 7.54
CA ASN A 74 -11.16 -8.69 8.93
C ASN A 74 -12.56 -9.06 9.40
N PHE A 75 -12.69 -10.25 9.96
CA PHE A 75 -13.94 -10.78 10.51
C PHE A 75 -13.72 -11.12 11.98
N LEU A 76 -14.49 -10.51 12.85
CA LEU A 76 -14.47 -10.75 14.29
C LEU A 76 -15.86 -11.21 14.73
N GLY A 77 -15.91 -12.32 15.45
CA GLY A 77 -17.12 -12.77 16.14
C GLY A 77 -16.81 -13.07 17.61
N ARG A 78 -17.64 -12.58 18.49
CA ARG A 78 -17.60 -12.86 19.93
C ARG A 78 -18.96 -13.31 20.40
N ASN A 79 -18.98 -14.30 21.31
CA ASN A 79 -20.19 -14.76 21.96
C ASN A 79 -19.84 -14.99 23.43
N ARG A 80 -20.43 -14.20 24.32
CA ARG A 80 -20.22 -14.25 25.77
C ARG A 80 -18.73 -14.15 26.18
N TRP A 81 -17.95 -13.38 25.41
CA TRP A 81 -16.51 -13.21 25.66
C TRP A 81 -16.29 -12.18 26.78
N PHE A 82 -16.27 -12.65 28.04
CA PHE A 82 -16.26 -11.81 29.25
C PHE A 82 -15.20 -10.69 29.22
N ALA A 83 -13.99 -10.97 28.76
CA ALA A 83 -12.90 -9.99 28.70
C ALA A 83 -13.18 -8.81 27.72
N ALA A 84 -14.20 -8.90 26.87
CA ALA A 84 -14.58 -7.84 25.95
C ALA A 84 -15.61 -6.84 26.54
N GLY A 85 -16.05 -7.01 27.79
CA GLY A 85 -17.03 -6.12 28.42
C GLY A 85 -18.32 -5.97 27.60
N ASP A 86 -18.72 -4.75 27.29
CA ASP A 86 -19.93 -4.43 26.52
C ASP A 86 -19.92 -5.02 25.08
N LEU A 87 -18.77 -5.42 24.57
CA LEU A 87 -18.61 -6.07 23.26
C LEU A 87 -18.53 -7.60 23.35
N SER A 88 -18.93 -8.19 24.49
CA SER A 88 -18.90 -9.64 24.75
C SER A 88 -19.68 -10.45 23.70
N ASP A 89 -20.78 -9.89 23.18
CA ASP A 89 -21.59 -10.43 22.09
C ASP A 89 -21.56 -9.46 20.91
N SER A 90 -20.55 -9.57 20.06
CA SER A 90 -20.38 -8.66 18.92
C SER A 90 -19.88 -9.37 17.67
N LYS A 91 -20.23 -8.84 16.50
CA LYS A 91 -19.69 -9.22 15.21
C LYS A 91 -19.20 -7.97 14.48
N ALA A 92 -17.98 -7.99 14.01
CA ALA A 92 -17.43 -6.92 13.19
C ALA A 92 -16.91 -7.48 11.87
N THR A 93 -17.19 -6.77 10.79
CA THR A 93 -16.63 -7.05 9.46
C THR A 93 -16.04 -5.75 8.95
N ASN A 94 -14.74 -5.75 8.66
CA ASN A 94 -14.04 -4.64 8.03
C ASN A 94 -13.54 -5.09 6.67
N LEU A 95 -13.79 -4.28 5.65
CA LEU A 95 -13.28 -4.45 4.30
C LEU A 95 -12.49 -3.21 3.94
N SER A 96 -11.32 -3.36 3.36
CA SER A 96 -10.48 -2.23 2.93
C SER A 96 -9.77 -2.53 1.63
N GLY A 97 -9.47 -1.48 0.88
CA GLY A 97 -8.69 -1.57 -0.33
C GLY A 97 -7.85 -0.31 -0.53
N THR A 98 -6.55 -0.49 -0.74
CA THR A 98 -5.64 0.57 -1.14
C THR A 98 -5.08 0.24 -2.50
N PHE A 99 -5.15 1.17 -3.44
CA PHE A 99 -4.62 1.06 -4.78
C PHE A 99 -3.71 2.23 -5.06
N THR A 100 -2.55 1.96 -5.67
CA THR A 100 -1.62 2.99 -6.14
C THR A 100 -1.13 2.66 -7.53
N GLY A 101 -1.01 3.69 -8.36
CA GLY A 101 -0.47 3.55 -9.71
C GLY A 101 0.42 4.73 -10.07
N PHE A 102 1.34 4.52 -10.98
CA PHE A 102 2.19 5.58 -11.52
C PHE A 102 2.45 5.40 -13.02
N LEU A 103 2.67 6.53 -13.70
CA LEU A 103 3.10 6.60 -15.09
C LEU A 103 4.12 7.74 -15.20
N ASN A 104 5.39 7.40 -15.36
CA ASN A 104 6.50 8.34 -15.34
C ASN A 104 7.24 8.36 -16.67
N ARG A 105 7.51 9.53 -17.20
CA ARG A 105 8.49 9.76 -18.27
C ARG A 105 9.79 10.23 -17.65
N LEU A 106 10.89 9.54 -17.94
CA LEU A 106 12.25 9.97 -17.60
C LEU A 106 13.01 10.27 -18.88
N ASP A 107 13.69 11.41 -18.91
CA ASP A 107 14.53 11.87 -20.02
C ASP A 107 15.84 12.44 -19.46
N GLU A 108 16.82 12.70 -20.31
CA GLU A 108 18.11 13.30 -19.89
C GLU A 108 17.91 14.71 -19.32
N ASN A 109 17.04 15.52 -19.97
CA ASN A 109 16.85 16.91 -19.63
C ASN A 109 15.64 17.18 -18.74
N TYR A 110 14.66 16.24 -18.68
CA TYR A 110 13.44 16.42 -17.91
C TYR A 110 12.87 15.11 -17.39
N PHE A 111 11.97 15.23 -16.44
CA PHE A 111 11.11 14.12 -16.02
C PHE A 111 9.67 14.58 -15.90
N TRP A 112 8.75 13.65 -16.07
CA TRP A 112 7.32 13.85 -15.79
C TRP A 112 6.81 12.66 -15.00
N ARG A 113 6.50 12.88 -13.73
CA ARG A 113 6.07 11.84 -12.79
C ARG A 113 4.60 12.03 -12.46
N ASN A 114 3.81 11.00 -12.70
CA ASN A 114 2.39 10.99 -12.42
C ASN A 114 2.08 9.83 -11.50
N SER A 115 1.22 10.06 -10.51
CA SER A 115 0.74 9.02 -9.61
C SER A 115 -0.72 9.22 -9.26
N ALA A 116 -1.39 8.11 -8.97
CA ALA A 116 -2.74 8.09 -8.44
C ALA A 116 -2.82 7.10 -7.27
N GLY A 117 -3.61 7.45 -6.26
CA GLY A 117 -3.85 6.63 -5.09
C GLY A 117 -5.33 6.63 -4.71
N LEU A 118 -5.82 5.49 -4.24
CA LEU A 118 -7.18 5.31 -3.76
C LEU A 118 -7.13 4.43 -2.51
N ASN A 119 -7.68 4.93 -1.39
CA ASN A 119 -7.86 4.17 -0.17
C ASN A 119 -9.33 4.18 0.22
N LEU A 120 -9.95 3.02 0.26
CA LEU A 120 -11.35 2.81 0.59
C LEU A 120 -11.48 1.81 1.73
N GLY A 121 -12.43 2.06 2.64
CA GLY A 121 -12.70 1.16 3.75
C GLY A 121 -14.15 1.21 4.18
N TRP A 122 -14.70 0.06 4.54
CA TRP A 122 -16.04 -0.10 5.05
C TRP A 122 -16.02 -0.95 6.30
N GLN A 123 -16.86 -0.60 7.26
CA GLN A 123 -17.07 -1.34 8.50
C GLN A 123 -18.54 -1.67 8.70
N LYS A 124 -18.80 -2.89 9.14
CA LYS A 124 -20.07 -3.35 9.67
C LYS A 124 -19.85 -3.84 11.10
N LEU A 125 -20.47 -3.21 12.08
CA LEU A 125 -20.38 -3.57 13.51
C LEU A 125 -21.78 -3.88 14.04
N LYS A 126 -21.98 -5.10 14.56
CA LYS A 126 -23.18 -5.53 15.26
C LYS A 126 -22.84 -5.76 16.73
N THR A 127 -23.58 -5.13 17.63
CA THR A 127 -23.51 -5.35 19.09
C THR A 127 -24.72 -6.18 19.54
N GLY A 128 -24.55 -7.01 20.56
CA GLY A 128 -25.38 -8.17 20.90
C GLY A 128 -26.89 -7.96 21.02
N THR A 129 -27.38 -6.76 21.26
CA THR A 129 -28.80 -6.45 21.49
C THR A 129 -29.51 -5.76 20.33
N GLU A 130 -28.80 -5.50 19.23
CA GLU A 130 -29.41 -4.82 18.09
C GLU A 130 -30.32 -5.77 17.29
N ALA A 131 -31.59 -5.42 17.21
CA ALA A 131 -32.60 -6.18 16.46
C ALA A 131 -32.44 -6.06 14.94
N THR A 132 -31.75 -5.01 14.46
CA THR A 132 -31.56 -4.73 13.03
C THR A 132 -30.14 -5.05 12.60
N GLU A 133 -29.97 -5.69 11.45
CA GLU A 133 -28.65 -5.91 10.86
C GLU A 133 -28.03 -4.56 10.46
N PRO A 134 -26.85 -4.20 11.01
CA PRO A 134 -26.18 -2.96 10.66
C PRO A 134 -25.74 -2.97 9.18
N LYS A 135 -25.67 -1.80 8.57
CA LYS A 135 -25.15 -1.63 7.22
C LYS A 135 -23.63 -1.41 7.23
N PHE A 136 -23.00 -1.60 6.10
CA PHE A 136 -21.62 -1.19 5.90
C PHE A 136 -21.54 0.34 5.85
N GLU A 137 -20.73 0.93 6.75
CA GLU A 137 -20.43 2.35 6.77
C GLU A 137 -19.01 2.61 6.29
N PRO A 138 -18.77 3.60 5.41
CA PRO A 138 -17.43 3.96 4.98
C PRO A 138 -16.63 4.56 6.15
N VAL A 139 -15.41 4.02 6.35
CA VAL A 139 -14.48 4.44 7.41
C VAL A 139 -13.15 4.95 6.85
N ALA A 140 -12.87 4.70 5.58
CA ALA A 140 -11.78 5.31 4.85
C ALA A 140 -12.25 5.65 3.43
N ASP A 141 -11.89 6.84 2.97
CA ASP A 141 -12.29 7.38 1.68
C ASP A 141 -11.30 8.48 1.27
N VAL A 142 -10.22 8.08 0.59
CA VAL A 142 -9.18 9.00 0.14
C VAL A 142 -8.84 8.70 -1.30
N PHE A 143 -8.98 9.69 -2.15
CA PHE A 143 -8.49 9.69 -3.53
C PHE A 143 -7.48 10.80 -3.72
N ASN A 144 -6.37 10.51 -4.35
CA ASN A 144 -5.36 11.49 -4.72
C ASN A 144 -4.78 11.21 -6.10
N VAL A 145 -4.46 12.27 -6.82
CA VAL A 145 -3.72 12.22 -8.08
C VAL A 145 -2.70 13.34 -8.09
N SER A 146 -1.49 13.06 -8.59
CA SER A 146 -0.44 14.05 -8.67
C SER A 146 0.31 13.97 -10.01
N SER A 147 0.79 15.13 -10.47
CA SER A 147 1.60 15.29 -11.66
C SER A 147 2.73 16.24 -11.35
N LEU A 148 3.98 15.76 -11.43
CA LEU A 148 5.20 16.52 -11.17
C LEU A 148 6.06 16.53 -12.42
N PHE A 149 6.19 17.69 -13.03
CA PHE A 149 7.11 17.94 -14.14
C PHE A 149 8.38 18.61 -13.62
N GLY A 150 9.55 18.21 -14.09
CA GLY A 150 10.83 18.83 -13.72
C GLY A 150 11.80 18.92 -14.89
N TYR A 151 12.45 20.07 -15.03
CA TYR A 151 13.56 20.28 -15.96
C TYR A 151 14.87 20.21 -15.19
N ASN A 152 15.78 19.34 -15.61
CA ASN A 152 17.03 19.02 -14.90
C ASN A 152 18.04 20.17 -15.03
N ILE A 153 18.35 20.85 -13.93
CA ILE A 153 19.44 21.82 -13.83
C ILE A 153 20.76 21.09 -13.63
N THR A 154 20.73 20.03 -12.83
CA THR A 154 21.86 19.13 -12.58
C THR A 154 21.36 17.68 -12.59
N LYS A 155 22.25 16.69 -12.47
CA LYS A 155 21.88 15.27 -12.33
C LYS A 155 20.99 14.98 -11.11
N LYS A 156 20.90 15.90 -10.14
CA LYS A 156 20.17 15.69 -8.88
C LYS A 156 19.14 16.77 -8.57
N LEU A 157 19.21 17.93 -9.24
CA LEU A 157 18.36 19.08 -8.98
C LEU A 157 17.64 19.49 -10.26
N ALA A 158 16.34 19.69 -10.18
CA ALA A 158 15.47 20.17 -11.25
C ALA A 158 14.64 21.37 -10.79
N ALA A 159 14.39 22.32 -11.69
CA ALA A 159 13.27 23.24 -11.54
C ALA A 159 12.00 22.47 -11.85
N SER A 160 10.95 22.63 -11.05
CA SER A 160 9.77 21.77 -11.16
C SER A 160 8.46 22.47 -10.89
N ALA A 161 7.38 21.88 -11.45
CA ALA A 161 6.00 22.26 -11.26
C ALA A 161 5.21 21.03 -10.79
N LEU A 162 4.33 21.20 -9.80
CA LEU A 162 3.49 20.16 -9.22
C LEU A 162 2.02 20.57 -9.34
N GLY A 163 1.19 19.64 -9.80
CA GLY A 163 -0.25 19.64 -9.59
C GLY A 163 -0.64 18.43 -8.76
N GLU A 164 -1.30 18.62 -7.63
CA GLU A 164 -1.78 17.53 -6.76
C GLU A 164 -3.23 17.79 -6.38
N TYR A 165 -4.10 16.82 -6.64
CA TYR A 165 -5.51 16.89 -6.24
C TYR A 165 -5.84 15.74 -5.29
N ARG A 166 -6.58 16.06 -4.22
CA ARG A 166 -7.03 15.11 -3.20
C ARG A 166 -8.48 15.38 -2.83
N THR A 167 -9.28 14.31 -2.73
CA THR A 167 -10.68 14.37 -2.30
C THR A 167 -11.13 13.01 -1.77
N THR A 168 -12.39 12.92 -1.39
CA THR A 168 -13.14 11.68 -1.13
C THR A 168 -13.96 11.29 -2.36
N VAL A 169 -14.32 10.01 -2.53
CA VAL A 169 -15.12 9.53 -3.69
C VAL A 169 -16.43 8.85 -3.30
N ILE A 170 -16.54 8.31 -2.07
CA ILE A 170 -17.75 7.62 -1.59
C ILE A 170 -18.76 8.64 -1.02
N LYS A 171 -18.27 9.48 -0.10
CA LYS A 171 -19.08 10.53 0.53
C LYS A 171 -18.39 11.87 0.33
N ASN A 172 -19.21 12.91 0.15
CA ASN A 172 -18.73 14.30 0.08
C ASN A 172 -17.66 14.53 -1.01
N PHE A 173 -17.87 14.00 -2.22
CA PHE A 173 -16.95 14.25 -3.33
C PHE A 173 -16.71 15.76 -3.50
N ASN A 174 -15.42 16.14 -3.58
CA ASN A 174 -14.98 17.53 -3.68
C ASN A 174 -15.45 18.46 -2.51
N ASP A 175 -15.72 17.87 -1.33
CA ASP A 175 -16.24 18.60 -0.16
C ASP A 175 -15.67 18.02 1.16
N PRO A 176 -14.41 18.34 1.54
CA PRO A 176 -13.46 19.17 0.82
C PRO A 176 -12.69 18.45 -0.31
N GLY A 177 -12.43 19.18 -1.39
CA GLY A 177 -11.44 18.87 -2.40
C GLY A 177 -10.25 19.82 -2.26
N TYR A 178 -9.03 19.33 -2.39
CA TYR A 178 -7.79 20.11 -2.28
C TYR A 178 -7.04 20.02 -3.60
N LEU A 179 -6.71 21.17 -4.20
CA LEU A 179 -5.85 21.26 -5.37
C LEU A 179 -4.64 22.13 -5.04
N ASP A 180 -3.47 21.52 -5.01
CA ASP A 180 -2.19 22.19 -4.90
C ASP A 180 -1.60 22.45 -6.29
N LEU A 181 -1.25 23.68 -6.59
CA LEU A 181 -0.47 24.06 -7.77
C LEU A 181 0.79 24.76 -7.30
N GLY A 182 1.95 24.16 -7.57
CA GLY A 182 3.21 24.60 -7.00
C GLY A 182 4.35 24.71 -8.02
N LEU A 183 5.23 25.68 -7.79
CA LEU A 183 6.48 25.91 -8.52
C LEU A 183 7.65 25.94 -7.54
N GLY A 184 8.78 25.34 -7.94
CA GLY A 184 9.99 25.32 -7.13
C GLY A 184 11.01 24.32 -7.65
N PHE A 185 11.51 23.47 -6.77
CA PHE A 185 12.61 22.56 -7.05
C PHE A 185 12.29 21.14 -6.64
N THR A 186 12.84 20.19 -7.40
CA THR A 186 12.88 18.77 -7.04
C THR A 186 14.33 18.35 -6.90
N TYR A 187 14.66 17.75 -5.76
CA TYR A 187 15.97 17.19 -5.48
C TYR A 187 15.89 15.66 -5.37
N THR A 188 16.71 14.98 -6.18
CA THR A 188 16.79 13.51 -6.23
C THR A 188 18.20 13.08 -5.79
N PRO A 189 18.49 13.00 -4.46
CA PRO A 189 19.81 12.67 -3.95
C PRO A 189 20.26 11.26 -4.36
N MET A 190 19.31 10.34 -4.47
CA MET A 190 19.50 8.94 -4.87
C MET A 190 18.29 8.45 -5.69
N LYS A 191 18.45 7.34 -6.43
CA LYS A 191 17.43 6.84 -7.38
C LYS A 191 16.08 6.52 -6.73
N ASN A 192 16.07 6.21 -5.46
CA ASN A 192 14.91 5.78 -4.68
C ASN A 192 14.37 6.87 -3.74
N MET A 193 14.84 8.11 -3.84
CA MET A 193 14.40 9.23 -3.03
C MET A 193 14.14 10.48 -3.87
N VAL A 194 12.98 11.07 -3.67
CA VAL A 194 12.55 12.31 -4.32
C VAL A 194 12.10 13.30 -3.25
N LEU A 195 12.68 14.48 -3.26
CA LEU A 195 12.31 15.58 -2.38
C LEU A 195 11.84 16.75 -3.23
N VAL A 196 10.64 17.24 -2.99
CA VAL A 196 10.04 18.39 -3.66
C VAL A 196 9.93 19.53 -2.66
N PHE A 197 10.38 20.70 -3.05
CA PHE A 197 10.27 21.93 -2.28
C PHE A 197 9.75 23.04 -3.20
N HIS A 198 8.46 23.36 -3.05
CA HIS A 198 7.76 24.37 -3.85
C HIS A 198 7.36 25.57 -2.97
N PRO A 199 8.22 26.58 -2.85
CA PRO A 199 7.94 27.77 -2.03
C PRO A 199 6.79 28.60 -2.59
N ILE A 200 6.48 28.47 -3.87
CA ILE A 200 5.33 29.12 -4.48
C ILE A 200 4.30 28.03 -4.78
N ASN A 201 3.44 27.75 -3.80
CA ASN A 201 2.34 26.78 -3.94
C ASN A 201 1.04 27.42 -3.50
N TYR A 202 0.02 27.38 -4.35
CA TYR A 202 -1.32 27.79 -3.99
C TYR A 202 -2.18 26.55 -3.71
N ASN A 203 -2.72 26.45 -2.51
CA ASN A 203 -3.65 25.41 -2.10
C ASN A 203 -5.07 25.93 -2.30
N PHE A 204 -5.74 25.47 -3.37
CA PHE A 204 -7.16 25.70 -3.61
C PHE A 204 -7.96 24.69 -2.78
N ILE A 205 -9.07 25.13 -2.20
CA ILE A 205 -9.96 24.26 -1.45
C ILE A 205 -11.35 24.41 -2.00
N PHE A 206 -11.94 23.31 -2.42
CA PHE A 206 -13.32 23.21 -2.85
C PHE A 206 -14.12 22.65 -1.67
N ALA A 207 -15.12 23.37 -1.23
CA ALA A 207 -15.97 22.94 -0.13
C ALA A 207 -17.33 23.65 -0.23
N LYS A 208 -18.34 23.10 0.44
CA LYS A 208 -19.69 23.71 0.51
C LYS A 208 -19.64 25.11 1.10
N ALA A 209 -20.56 25.95 0.67
CA ALA A 209 -20.73 27.30 1.22
C ALA A 209 -20.96 27.23 2.74
N GLY A 210 -20.31 28.14 3.47
CA GLY A 210 -20.39 28.18 4.96
C GLY A 210 -19.39 27.28 5.67
N SER A 211 -18.52 26.56 4.95
CA SER A 211 -17.41 25.81 5.55
C SER A 211 -16.27 26.74 5.98
N ASN A 212 -15.49 26.30 6.98
CA ASN A 212 -14.32 27.04 7.49
C ASN A 212 -13.05 26.82 6.65
N PHE A 213 -13.16 26.18 5.49
CA PHE A 213 -12.02 25.90 4.63
C PHE A 213 -11.58 27.16 3.89
N THR A 214 -10.30 27.50 3.99
CA THR A 214 -9.71 28.70 3.41
C THR A 214 -8.52 28.34 2.52
N PRO A 215 -8.56 28.70 1.22
CA PRO A 215 -7.41 28.56 0.33
C PRO A 215 -6.29 29.52 0.72
N SER A 216 -5.05 29.16 0.42
CA SER A 216 -3.92 30.05 0.71
C SER A 216 -2.68 29.77 -0.14
N LEU A 217 -1.83 30.79 -0.26
CA LEU A 217 -0.46 30.66 -0.75
C LEU A 217 0.43 30.10 0.38
N GLY A 218 1.37 29.24 0.03
CA GLY A 218 2.28 28.65 0.99
C GLY A 218 3.41 27.89 0.32
N CYS A 219 4.09 27.06 1.13
CA CYS A 219 5.13 26.16 0.69
C CYS A 219 4.63 24.72 0.70
N LYS A 220 4.81 24.01 -0.41
CA LYS A 220 4.56 22.55 -0.50
C LYS A 220 5.88 21.81 -0.38
N ILE A 221 5.86 20.78 0.47
CA ILE A 221 6.98 19.87 0.68
C ILE A 221 6.49 18.46 0.41
N VAL A 222 7.21 17.69 -0.42
CA VAL A 222 6.94 16.26 -0.64
C VAL A 222 8.23 15.49 -0.49
N GLY A 223 8.20 14.41 0.26
CA GLY A 223 9.27 13.41 0.35
C GLY A 223 8.74 12.05 -0.03
N ASP A 224 9.30 11.42 -1.04
CA ASP A 224 8.96 10.05 -1.45
C ASP A 224 10.24 9.21 -1.40
N TYR A 225 10.21 8.14 -0.62
CA TYR A 225 11.31 7.21 -0.46
C TYR A 225 10.82 5.78 -0.60
N THR A 226 11.50 5.00 -1.44
CA THR A 226 11.18 3.59 -1.64
C THR A 226 12.46 2.76 -1.53
N THR A 227 12.44 1.69 -0.75
CA THR A 227 13.58 0.79 -0.62
C THR A 227 13.14 -0.64 -0.35
N GLU A 228 14.02 -1.57 -0.70
CA GLU A 228 13.93 -2.96 -0.24
C GLU A 228 14.73 -3.03 1.07
N ILE A 229 14.04 -3.29 2.20
CA ILE A 229 14.66 -3.34 3.53
C ILE A 229 15.48 -4.64 3.68
N ILE A 230 14.87 -5.75 3.29
CA ILE A 230 15.50 -7.08 3.17
C ILE A 230 14.97 -7.73 1.90
N LYS A 231 15.64 -8.73 1.37
CA LYS A 231 15.28 -9.40 0.12
C LYS A 231 13.78 -9.77 0.10
N GLY A 232 13.05 -9.20 -0.85
CA GLY A 232 11.62 -9.43 -1.04
C GLY A 232 10.70 -8.54 -0.20
N VAL A 233 11.21 -7.75 0.76
CA VAL A 233 10.41 -6.83 1.57
C VAL A 233 10.62 -5.40 1.13
N ASN A 234 9.62 -4.80 0.51
CA ASN A 234 9.65 -3.44 0.02
C ASN A 234 8.98 -2.50 1.03
N TRP A 235 9.58 -1.35 1.25
CA TRP A 235 9.03 -0.25 2.03
C TRP A 235 8.97 1.01 1.21
N ARG A 236 7.84 1.70 1.28
CA ARG A 236 7.67 3.05 0.72
C ARG A 236 7.16 3.97 1.81
N SER A 237 7.76 5.15 1.90
CA SER A 237 7.35 6.23 2.78
C SER A 237 7.12 7.49 1.95
N ASN A 238 5.93 8.07 2.05
CA ASN A 238 5.57 9.33 1.38
C ASN A 238 5.09 10.34 2.42
N LEU A 239 5.78 11.47 2.49
CA LEU A 239 5.42 12.61 3.32
C LEU A 239 5.03 13.78 2.43
N THR A 240 3.86 14.34 2.66
CA THR A 240 3.37 15.56 1.99
C THR A 240 3.00 16.59 3.03
N GLY A 241 3.48 17.81 2.89
CA GLY A 241 3.16 18.92 3.78
C GLY A 241 2.85 20.19 3.01
N PHE A 242 1.89 20.97 3.51
CA PHE A 242 1.62 22.33 3.06
C PHE A 242 1.73 23.29 4.24
N LEU A 243 2.60 24.29 4.12
CA LEU A 243 2.86 25.33 5.11
C LEU A 243 2.34 26.65 4.55
N SER A 244 1.18 27.10 5.01
CA SER A 244 0.57 28.37 4.61
C SER A 244 1.41 29.55 5.06
N TYR A 245 1.53 30.57 4.22
CA TYR A 245 2.13 31.87 4.61
C TYR A 245 1.11 32.78 5.32
N LYS A 246 -0.18 32.45 5.22
CA LYS A 246 -1.24 33.18 5.92
C LYS A 246 -1.38 32.65 7.35
N LYS A 247 -1.27 33.53 8.35
CA LYS A 247 -1.64 33.22 9.73
C LYS A 247 -3.16 33.18 9.85
N SER A 248 -3.71 32.12 10.42
CA SER A 248 -5.14 31.91 10.59
C SER A 248 -5.42 31.04 11.82
N SER A 249 -6.62 31.12 12.36
CA SER A 249 -7.17 30.19 13.34
C SER A 249 -8.55 29.75 12.83
N PRO A 250 -8.76 28.46 12.49
CA PRO A 250 -7.79 27.37 12.59
C PRO A 250 -6.58 27.57 11.66
N SER A 251 -5.47 26.90 11.95
CA SER A 251 -4.26 26.91 11.14
C SER A 251 -4.54 26.29 9.76
N LEU A 252 -3.96 26.89 8.71
CA LEU A 252 -4.07 26.41 7.33
C LEU A 252 -2.99 25.40 6.94
N HIS A 253 -2.08 25.08 7.87
CA HIS A 253 -1.08 24.04 7.67
C HIS A 253 -1.74 22.66 7.62
N ASN A 254 -1.25 21.81 6.75
CA ASN A 254 -1.68 20.42 6.73
C ASN A 254 -0.53 19.50 6.30
N GLY A 255 -0.63 18.24 6.69
CA GLY A 255 0.36 17.24 6.31
C GLY A 255 -0.23 15.84 6.31
N THR A 256 0.32 14.99 5.46
CA THR A 256 -0.04 13.59 5.36
C THR A 256 1.24 12.77 5.25
N TRP A 257 1.35 11.72 6.03
CA TRP A 257 2.45 10.76 5.97
C TRP A 257 1.91 9.36 5.79
N THR A 258 2.25 8.71 4.69
CA THR A 258 1.85 7.34 4.39
C THR A 258 3.07 6.44 4.36
N ASN A 259 2.95 5.26 4.93
CA ASN A 259 3.97 4.23 4.91
C ASN A 259 3.33 2.94 4.44
N TRP A 260 3.92 2.36 3.43
CA TRP A 260 3.54 1.06 2.91
C TRP A 260 4.72 0.09 3.07
N ILE A 261 4.44 -1.10 3.56
CA ILE A 261 5.39 -2.21 3.61
C ILE A 261 4.72 -3.45 3.01
N GLY A 262 5.46 -4.22 2.22
CA GLY A 262 4.92 -5.44 1.66
C GLY A 262 5.99 -6.39 1.14
N PHE A 263 5.66 -7.67 1.12
CA PHE A 263 6.52 -8.71 0.59
C PHE A 263 5.73 -9.64 -0.34
N ASN A 264 6.39 -10.03 -1.42
CA ASN A 264 5.82 -10.97 -2.38
C ASN A 264 5.98 -12.41 -1.88
N VAL A 265 4.87 -13.15 -1.87
CA VAL A 265 4.85 -14.57 -1.55
C VAL A 265 4.94 -15.40 -2.83
N TRP A 266 4.16 -15.03 -3.86
CA TRP A 266 4.12 -15.78 -5.11
C TRP A 266 3.59 -14.92 -6.26
N LYS A 267 4.32 -14.86 -7.40
CA LYS A 267 3.90 -14.23 -8.67
C LYS A 267 3.17 -12.87 -8.51
N GLY A 268 3.75 -11.96 -7.72
CA GLY A 268 3.17 -10.64 -7.47
C GLY A 268 2.11 -10.59 -6.37
N ILE A 269 1.63 -11.73 -5.89
CA ILE A 269 0.76 -11.82 -4.71
C ILE A 269 1.63 -11.82 -3.46
N GLY A 270 1.27 -11.03 -2.49
CA GLY A 270 2.00 -10.90 -1.24
C GLY A 270 1.10 -10.49 -0.08
N VAL A 271 1.73 -10.08 0.99
CA VAL A 271 1.09 -9.43 2.13
C VAL A 271 1.58 -7.99 2.18
N GLY A 272 0.66 -7.06 2.39
CA GLY A 272 0.97 -5.64 2.52
C GLY A 272 0.31 -5.04 3.75
N ALA A 273 0.96 -4.01 4.27
CA ALA A 273 0.41 -3.14 5.30
C ALA A 273 0.63 -1.69 4.91
N GLU A 274 -0.36 -0.84 5.18
CA GLU A 274 -0.27 0.59 4.98
C GLU A 274 -0.72 1.31 6.25
N LEU A 275 0.01 2.34 6.64
CA LEU A 275 -0.32 3.30 7.68
C LEU A 275 -0.36 4.69 7.07
N GLY A 276 -1.48 5.40 7.24
CA GLY A 276 -1.61 6.81 6.90
C GLY A 276 -1.86 7.65 8.14
N LEU A 277 -1.09 8.74 8.28
CA LEU A 277 -1.26 9.76 9.31
C LEU A 277 -1.54 11.09 8.62
N ARG A 278 -2.53 11.84 9.11
CA ARG A 278 -2.88 13.16 8.58
C ARG A 278 -3.18 14.14 9.69
N TYR A 279 -2.70 15.37 9.51
CA TYR A 279 -3.03 16.50 10.35
C TYR A 279 -3.53 17.67 9.50
N SER A 280 -4.67 18.26 9.87
CA SER A 280 -5.24 19.48 9.30
C SER A 280 -6.24 20.06 10.28
N GLU A 281 -5.94 21.23 10.83
CA GLU A 281 -6.87 21.91 11.76
C GLU A 281 -8.18 22.36 11.11
N GLN A 282 -8.15 22.61 9.79
CA GLN A 282 -9.36 22.95 9.05
C GLN A 282 -10.35 21.77 8.94
N GLU A 283 -9.85 20.54 8.99
CA GLU A 283 -10.68 19.33 8.98
C GLU A 283 -11.08 18.95 10.42
N ILE A 284 -10.10 18.70 11.26
CA ILE A 284 -10.24 18.38 12.67
C ILE A 284 -8.92 18.67 13.39
N ASN A 285 -8.98 19.38 14.53
CA ASN A 285 -7.79 19.67 15.35
C ASN A 285 -7.32 18.44 16.14
N LYS A 286 -7.07 17.33 15.43
CA LYS A 286 -6.52 16.08 15.96
C LYS A 286 -5.76 15.35 14.86
N LEU A 287 -4.79 14.53 15.27
CA LEU A 287 -4.13 13.61 14.36
C LEU A 287 -5.13 12.54 13.88
N GLN A 288 -5.31 12.46 12.57
CA GLN A 288 -6.12 11.45 11.91
C GLN A 288 -5.20 10.30 11.49
N ASN A 289 -5.69 9.07 11.55
CA ASN A 289 -4.94 7.91 11.08
C ASN A 289 -5.85 6.84 10.47
N TYR A 290 -5.27 6.05 9.58
CA TYR A 290 -5.85 4.80 9.12
C TYR A 290 -4.74 3.76 8.96
N TYR A 291 -5.11 2.50 9.00
CA TYR A 291 -4.22 1.40 8.65
C TYR A 291 -4.97 0.31 7.89
N THR A 292 -4.27 -0.35 7.00
CA THR A 292 -4.77 -1.51 6.23
C THR A 292 -3.71 -2.60 6.27
N ILE A 293 -4.11 -3.82 6.53
CA ILE A 293 -3.27 -5.02 6.45
C ILE A 293 -4.04 -6.05 5.63
N GLY A 294 -3.42 -6.64 4.64
CA GLY A 294 -4.10 -7.61 3.80
C GLY A 294 -3.23 -8.19 2.70
N LEU A 295 -3.87 -8.84 1.75
CA LEU A 295 -3.20 -9.36 0.56
C LEU A 295 -2.81 -8.18 -0.34
N SER A 296 -1.58 -8.20 -0.81
CA SER A 296 -1.06 -7.23 -1.76
C SER A 296 -0.87 -7.86 -3.13
N TYR A 297 -1.06 -7.07 -4.18
CA TYR A 297 -0.77 -7.45 -5.55
C TYR A 297 0.03 -6.36 -6.24
N LYS A 298 1.14 -6.74 -6.86
CA LYS A 298 2.00 -5.85 -7.63
C LYS A 298 2.03 -6.30 -9.09
N LEU A 299 1.64 -5.39 -9.99
CA LEU A 299 1.74 -5.51 -11.44
C LEU A 299 3.10 -5.05 -11.95
#